data_996556b06e293c4954799f98b80d1d93
#
_entry.id   996556b06e293c4954799f98b80d1d93
#
_cell.length_a   1.000
_cell.length_b   1.000
_cell.length_c   1.000
_cell.angle_alpha   90.00
_cell.angle_beta   90.00
_cell.angle_gamma   90.00
#
_symmetry.space_group_name_H-M   'P 1'
#
loop_
_entity.id
_entity.type
_entity.pdbx_description
1 polymer ?
#
loop_
_entity_poly.entity_id
_entity_poly.type
_entity_poly.pdbx_seq_one_letter_code
_entity_poly.pdbx_strand_id
1 'polypeptide(L)' 'MARRTEKYREMNASELEIQQRELAEQIFRLRFQLSTGQTEGLKKMREARKDLARVKTLLREAELRKA' A
#
# COMPACT_ATOMS: atom_id res chain seq x y z
N MET A 1 4.42 -13.06 -7.27
CA MET A 1 5.57 -12.53 -7.93
C MET A 1 6.20 -11.43 -7.13
N ALA A 2 7.49 -11.50 -7.00
CA ALA A 2 8.26 -10.63 -6.10
C ALA A 2 8.44 -9.19 -6.60
N ARG A 3 8.04 -8.88 -7.82
CA ARG A 3 8.32 -7.59 -8.44
C ARG A 3 7.76 -6.38 -7.71
N ARG A 4 6.55 -6.50 -7.16
CA ARG A 4 5.97 -5.40 -6.40
C ARG A 4 6.72 -5.13 -5.11
N THR A 5 7.13 -6.20 -4.45
CA THR A 5 7.89 -6.09 -3.22
C THR A 5 9.26 -5.45 -3.49
N GLU A 6 9.90 -5.83 -4.60
CA GLU A 6 11.19 -5.26 -4.97
C GLU A 6 11.10 -3.76 -5.21
N LYS A 7 10.03 -3.31 -5.85
CA LYS A 7 9.80 -1.89 -6.08
C LYS A 7 9.83 -1.10 -4.77
N TYR A 8 9.15 -1.60 -3.76
CA TYR A 8 9.06 -0.93 -2.47
C TYR A 8 10.36 -1.05 -1.67
N ARG A 9 11.09 -2.15 -1.84
CA ARG A 9 12.36 -2.35 -1.15
C ARG A 9 13.42 -1.35 -1.56
N GLU A 10 13.36 -0.87 -2.78
CA GLU A 10 14.31 0.12 -3.28
C GLU A 10 14.01 1.53 -2.77
N MET A 11 12.85 1.74 -2.19
CA MET A 11 12.45 3.04 -1.68
C MET A 11 13.04 3.30 -0.30
N ASN A 12 13.39 4.57 -0.03
CA ASN A 12 13.80 4.98 1.30
C ASN A 12 12.55 5.19 2.19
N ALA A 13 12.78 5.46 3.49
CA ALA A 13 11.68 5.59 4.44
C ALA A 13 10.70 6.71 4.06
N SER A 14 11.22 7.83 3.56
CA SER A 14 10.36 8.95 3.15
C SER A 14 9.46 8.57 2.00
N GLU A 15 10.01 7.87 1.01
CA GLU A 15 9.23 7.42 -0.13
C GLU A 15 8.17 6.40 0.27
N LEU A 16 8.52 5.50 1.19
CA LEU A 16 7.57 4.51 1.69
C LEU A 16 6.43 5.17 2.46
N GLU A 17 6.70 6.22 3.22
CA GLU A 17 5.65 6.97 3.90
C GLU A 17 4.68 7.61 2.93
N ILE A 18 5.21 8.17 1.83
CA ILE A 18 4.37 8.73 0.79
C ILE A 18 3.50 7.65 0.14
N GLN A 19 4.09 6.49 -0.16
CA GLN A 19 3.35 5.37 -0.73
C GLN A 19 2.27 4.88 0.23
N GLN A 20 2.56 4.82 1.51
CA GLN A 20 1.59 4.42 2.52
C GLN A 20 0.37 5.34 2.49
N ARG A 21 0.62 6.65 2.43
CA ARG A 21 -0.45 7.64 2.40
C ARG A 21 -1.28 7.52 1.13
N GLU A 22 -0.62 7.39 -0.01
CA GLU A 22 -1.31 7.25 -1.29
C GLU A 22 -2.17 5.99 -1.36
N LEU A 23 -1.64 4.88 -0.87
CA LEU A 23 -2.37 3.62 -0.85
C LEU A 23 -3.58 3.70 0.08
N ALA A 24 -3.44 4.35 1.22
CA ALA A 24 -4.54 4.54 2.15
C ALA A 24 -5.66 5.36 1.51
N GLU A 25 -5.31 6.44 0.80
CA GLU A 25 -6.29 7.23 0.07
C GLU A 25 -6.97 6.43 -1.02
N GLN A 26 -6.21 5.64 -1.75
CA GLN A 26 -6.75 4.80 -2.80
C GLN A 26 -7.76 3.81 -2.25
N ILE A 27 -7.44 3.18 -1.14
CA ILE A 27 -8.35 2.25 -0.47
C ILE A 27 -9.62 2.96 -0.05
N PHE A 28 -9.50 4.16 0.50
CA PHE A 28 -10.66 4.94 0.90
C PHE A 28 -11.58 5.24 -0.28
N ARG A 29 -11.00 5.66 -1.40
CA ARG A 29 -11.77 5.93 -2.62
C ARG A 29 -12.45 4.68 -3.16
N LEU A 30 -11.73 3.56 -3.16
CA LEU A 30 -12.28 2.30 -3.63
C LEU A 30 -13.42 1.80 -2.76
N ARG A 31 -13.30 1.98 -1.44
CA ARG A 31 -14.38 1.65 -0.53
C ARG A 31 -15.64 2.47 -0.82
N PHE A 32 -15.45 3.74 -1.12
CA PHE A 32 -16.57 4.60 -1.49
C PHE A 32 -17.23 4.11 -2.78
N GLN A 33 -16.43 3.75 -3.79
CA GLN A 33 -16.96 3.22 -5.04
C GLN A 33 -17.75 1.93 -4.83
N LEU A 34 -17.25 1.06 -3.96
CA LEU A 34 -17.97 -0.19 -3.67
C LEU A 34 -19.30 0.08 -2.99
N SER A 35 -19.38 1.11 -2.16
CA SER A 35 -20.64 1.46 -1.50
C SER A 35 -21.69 1.98 -2.48
N THR A 36 -21.26 2.45 -3.66
CA THR A 36 -22.17 2.87 -4.71
C THR A 36 -22.51 1.76 -5.71
N GLY A 37 -22.07 0.55 -5.43
CA GLY A 37 -22.41 -0.62 -6.25
C GLY A 37 -21.43 -0.99 -7.34
N GLN A 38 -20.30 -0.30 -7.43
CA GLN A 38 -19.29 -0.60 -8.45
C GLN A 38 -18.38 -1.74 -7.98
N THR A 39 -18.63 -2.93 -8.50
CA THR A 39 -17.89 -4.12 -8.07
C THR A 39 -16.49 -4.22 -8.64
N GLU A 40 -16.18 -3.46 -9.69
CA GLU A 40 -14.86 -3.49 -10.30
C GLU A 40 -13.76 -3.03 -9.35
N GLY A 41 -14.08 -2.20 -8.37
CA GLY A 41 -13.11 -1.73 -7.40
C GLY A 41 -12.67 -2.76 -6.39
N LEU A 42 -13.37 -3.91 -6.30
CA LEU A 42 -13.06 -4.92 -5.29
C LEU A 42 -11.67 -5.52 -5.50
N LYS A 43 -11.34 -5.87 -6.73
CA LYS A 43 -10.04 -6.44 -7.05
C LYS A 43 -8.92 -5.42 -6.81
N LYS A 44 -9.14 -4.18 -7.24
CA LYS A 44 -8.17 -3.10 -7.02
C LYS A 44 -7.97 -2.83 -5.53
N MET A 45 -9.04 -2.89 -4.76
CA MET A 45 -8.96 -2.69 -3.32
C MET A 45 -8.13 -3.78 -2.64
N ARG A 46 -8.30 -5.04 -3.06
CA ARG A 46 -7.50 -6.14 -2.53
C ARG A 46 -6.02 -5.94 -2.82
N GLU A 47 -5.70 -5.55 -4.06
CA GLU A 47 -4.31 -5.29 -4.44
C GLU A 47 -3.72 -4.12 -3.66
N ALA A 48 -4.48 -3.04 -3.51
CA ALA A 48 -4.03 -1.88 -2.76
C ALA A 48 -3.78 -2.23 -1.30
N ARG A 49 -4.64 -3.04 -0.70
CA ARG A 49 -4.46 -3.47 0.69
C ARG A 49 -3.21 -4.33 0.86
N LYS A 50 -2.93 -5.20 -0.09
CA LYS A 50 -1.71 -6.01 -0.06
C LYS A 50 -0.47 -5.14 -0.16
N ASP A 51 -0.50 -4.18 -1.08
CA ASP A 51 0.61 -3.26 -1.24
C ASP A 51 0.82 -2.40 0.00
N LEU A 52 -0.26 -1.94 0.62
CA LEU A 52 -0.18 -1.18 1.86
C LEU A 52 0.47 -2.00 2.97
N ALA A 53 0.09 -3.27 3.08
CA ALA A 53 0.69 -4.15 4.08
C ALA A 53 2.19 -4.33 3.84
N ARG A 54 2.61 -4.46 2.59
CA ARG A 54 4.03 -4.57 2.25
C ARG A 54 4.79 -3.31 2.62
N VAL A 55 4.23 -2.16 2.30
CA VAL A 55 4.85 -0.87 2.62
C VAL A 55 4.97 -0.70 4.13
N LYS A 56 3.93 -1.03 4.88
CA LYS A 56 3.98 -0.95 6.34
C LYS A 56 5.05 -1.86 6.92
N THR A 57 5.18 -3.06 6.39
CA THR A 57 6.20 -4.01 6.84
C THR A 57 7.59 -3.46 6.61
N LEU A 58 7.84 -2.88 5.43
CA LEU A 58 9.14 -2.32 5.10
C LEU A 58 9.47 -1.10 5.95
N LEU A 59 8.47 -0.26 6.24
CA LEU A 59 8.65 0.87 7.14
C LEU A 59 9.02 0.42 8.53
N ARG A 60 8.36 -0.61 9.03
CA ARG A 60 8.66 -1.16 10.35
C ARG A 60 10.07 -1.72 10.40
N GLU A 61 10.48 -2.44 9.34
CA GLU A 61 11.85 -2.95 9.28
C GLU A 61 12.87 -1.81 9.27
N ALA A 62 12.57 -0.74 8.56
CA ALA A 62 13.46 0.42 8.52
C ALA A 62 13.59 1.06 9.90
N GLU A 63 12.51 1.16 10.65
CA GLU A 63 12.53 1.68 12.01
C GLU A 63 13.38 0.80 12.94
N LEU A 64 13.22 -0.52 12.80
CA LEU A 64 13.99 -1.47 13.61
C LEU A 64 15.49 -1.40 13.30
N ARG A 65 15.84 -1.12 12.06
CA ARG A 65 17.26 -0.98 11.69
C ARG A 65 17.89 0.26 12.30
N LYS A 66 17.10 1.31 12.47
CA LYS A 66 17.61 2.55 13.08
C LYS A 66 17.78 2.40 14.59
N ALA A 67 17.02 1.53 15.19
CA ALA A 67 17.16 1.24 16.59
C ALA A 67 18.33 0.31 16.84
#